data_b187e512d5be0e3b8aa8a7cca24ce61e
#
_entry.id   b187e512d5be0e3b8aa8a7cca24ce61e
#
_cell.length_a   1.000
_cell.length_b   1.000
_cell.length_c   1.000
_cell.angle_alpha   90.00
_cell.angle_beta   90.00
_cell.angle_gamma   90.00
#
_symmetry.space_group_name_H-M   'P 1'
#
loop_
_entity.id
_entity.type
_entity.pdbx_description
1 polymer ?
#
loop_
_entity_poly.entity_id
_entity_poly.type
_entity_poly.pdbx_seq_one_letter_code
_entity_poly.pdbx_strand_id
1 'polypeptide(L)'
;MKKRWVFAVVVAGIAIFVASRAFRGDGENVVYRTEPVTRGEIAASVSATGTLSAVTTVEVGTQVSGTIKEIYVDYNSKVEEGQLIALINPETFEAQAEQAKANLALAKAGVLKANATLDDAKRNLERMKQLASRNLIAQSELDAAQTQYALAEAGLAEAQAQVAQAQAALKKAQVDLKNTRIYSPVNGVVISKSVDVGQTVAASFQTPTLFTIAEDLTKMQIETSVDEADIGRVSVGQEVVFTVDAYPSITFSGSVSQVRIEPITVENVITYTTVVSVENPELKLKPGMTANVTIVTDRRPQALRVPSAALRFRPSDHPLAGEISGEAVWIVKDGGIHPVAIESGISDGHYVEVASSEVKEGDLVVVEEGRSTKSSTSRGRRFPF
;
A
#
# COMPACT_ATOMS: atom_id res chain seq x y z
N MET A 1 12.80 37.10 -95.52
CA MET A 1 12.86 35.80 -94.86
C MET A 1 13.85 35.74 -93.70
N LYS A 2 14.82 36.59 -93.55
CA LYS A 2 15.88 36.54 -92.50
C LYS A 2 15.39 36.96 -91.07
N LYS A 3 14.37 37.80 -90.95
CA LYS A 3 13.90 38.27 -89.60
C LYS A 3 13.07 37.22 -88.79
N ARG A 4 12.49 36.24 -89.44
CA ARG A 4 11.66 35.19 -88.77
C ARG A 4 12.55 34.11 -88.10
N TRP A 5 13.76 33.88 -88.66
CA TRP A 5 14.71 32.88 -88.09
C TRP A 5 15.37 33.39 -86.79
N VAL A 6 15.65 34.69 -86.73
CA VAL A 6 16.29 35.29 -85.57
C VAL A 6 15.28 35.25 -84.35
N PHE A 7 14.00 35.45 -84.66
CA PHE A 7 12.96 35.37 -83.60
C PHE A 7 12.80 33.95 -83.09
N ALA A 8 12.87 32.92 -83.93
CA ALA A 8 12.77 31.53 -83.52
C ALA A 8 13.98 31.07 -82.63
N VAL A 9 15.18 31.54 -82.97
CA VAL A 9 16.39 31.22 -82.13
C VAL A 9 16.35 31.91 -80.78
N VAL A 10 15.85 33.13 -80.69
CA VAL A 10 15.70 33.84 -79.40
C VAL A 10 14.61 33.19 -78.51
N VAL A 11 13.50 32.76 -79.13
CA VAL A 11 12.45 32.05 -78.35
C VAL A 11 12.93 30.67 -77.89
N ALA A 12 13.69 29.92 -78.74
CA ALA A 12 14.28 28.65 -78.34
C ALA A 12 15.36 28.84 -77.25
N GLY A 13 16.16 29.89 -77.28
CA GLY A 13 17.12 30.23 -76.23
C GLY A 13 16.47 30.59 -74.91
N ILE A 14 15.34 31.34 -74.94
CA ILE A 14 14.58 31.67 -73.77
C ILE A 14 13.88 30.41 -73.19
N ALA A 15 13.34 29.53 -74.01
CA ALA A 15 12.74 28.27 -73.61
C ALA A 15 13.75 27.32 -72.94
N ILE A 16 15.00 27.21 -73.52
CA ILE A 16 16.09 26.41 -72.94
C ILE A 16 16.55 27.05 -71.59
N PHE A 17 16.62 28.36 -71.51
CA PHE A 17 17.00 29.06 -70.28
C PHE A 17 15.92 28.93 -69.18
N VAL A 18 14.63 28.98 -69.52
CA VAL A 18 13.52 28.75 -68.58
C VAL A 18 13.46 27.26 -68.16
N ALA A 19 13.68 26.33 -69.13
CA ALA A 19 13.75 24.90 -68.83
C ALA A 19 14.97 24.57 -67.92
N SER A 20 16.16 25.16 -68.18
CA SER A 20 17.32 24.94 -67.29
C SER A 20 17.15 25.56 -65.88
N ARG A 21 16.32 26.56 -65.79
CA ARG A 21 16.00 27.16 -64.46
C ARG A 21 14.91 26.40 -63.73
N ALA A 22 14.00 25.77 -64.46
CA ALA A 22 12.97 24.89 -63.87
C ALA A 22 13.52 23.52 -63.44
N PHE A 23 14.65 23.07 -64.08
CA PHE A 23 15.35 21.84 -63.69
C PHE A 23 16.42 22.03 -62.61
N ARG A 24 16.74 23.27 -62.19
CA ARG A 24 17.47 23.51 -60.97
C ARG A 24 16.44 23.54 -59.83
N GLY A 25 16.06 22.33 -59.36
CA GLY A 25 15.32 22.18 -58.14
C GLY A 25 16.06 22.94 -57.01
N ASP A 26 15.39 23.87 -56.39
CA ASP A 26 15.84 24.46 -55.12
C ASP A 26 16.01 23.29 -54.17
N GLY A 27 17.23 22.83 -53.99
CA GLY A 27 17.55 21.93 -52.89
C GLY A 27 17.26 22.72 -51.62
N GLU A 28 16.12 22.47 -50.97
CA GLU A 28 15.85 22.93 -49.63
C GLU A 28 17.02 22.45 -48.75
N ASN A 29 17.83 23.38 -48.28
CA ASN A 29 18.87 23.06 -47.31
C ASN A 29 18.18 22.63 -46.00
N VAL A 30 17.96 21.32 -45.88
CA VAL A 30 17.48 20.70 -44.66
C VAL A 30 18.59 20.80 -43.61
N VAL A 31 18.34 21.47 -42.50
CA VAL A 31 19.28 21.58 -41.39
C VAL A 31 18.89 20.54 -40.36
N TYR A 32 19.74 19.58 -40.16
CA TYR A 32 19.51 18.57 -39.09
C TYR A 32 20.08 19.07 -37.77
N ARG A 33 19.25 19.02 -36.74
CA ARG A 33 19.71 19.16 -35.36
C ARG A 33 20.27 17.82 -34.91
N THR A 34 21.50 17.84 -34.44
CA THR A 34 22.24 16.65 -34.06
C THR A 34 22.66 16.73 -32.60
N GLU A 35 22.69 15.58 -31.94
CA GLU A 35 23.25 15.43 -30.61
C GLU A 35 24.29 14.30 -30.59
N PRO A 36 25.35 14.39 -29.77
CA PRO A 36 26.38 13.37 -29.72
C PRO A 36 25.91 12.14 -28.97
N VAL A 37 26.30 10.97 -29.45
CA VAL A 37 26.22 9.71 -28.69
C VAL A 37 27.22 9.78 -27.55
N THR A 38 26.77 9.53 -26.34
CA THR A 38 27.60 9.62 -25.14
C THR A 38 27.61 8.30 -24.37
N ARG A 39 28.67 8.06 -23.58
CA ARG A 39 28.63 7.02 -22.56
C ARG A 39 28.27 7.64 -21.23
N GLY A 40 27.39 6.97 -20.53
CA GLY A 40 26.97 7.42 -19.21
C GLY A 40 26.04 6.45 -18.51
N GLU A 41 25.68 6.81 -17.31
CA GLU A 41 24.71 6.04 -16.53
C GLU A 41 23.30 6.23 -17.11
N ILE A 42 22.59 5.12 -17.25
CA ILE A 42 21.15 5.08 -17.52
C ILE A 42 20.51 4.24 -16.42
N ALA A 43 19.43 4.74 -15.85
CA ALA A 43 18.62 4.02 -14.87
C ALA A 43 17.18 3.96 -15.39
N ALA A 44 16.70 2.76 -15.65
CA ALA A 44 15.28 2.56 -15.89
C ALA A 44 14.53 2.65 -14.56
N SER A 45 13.44 3.37 -14.53
CA SER A 45 12.65 3.55 -13.33
C SER A 45 11.16 3.46 -13.58
N VAL A 46 10.44 3.05 -12.56
CA VAL A 46 8.98 3.04 -12.50
C VAL A 46 8.56 4.11 -11.50
N SER A 47 7.69 5.02 -11.94
CA SER A 47 7.13 6.07 -11.08
C SER A 47 5.76 5.64 -10.60
N ALA A 48 5.51 5.80 -9.31
CA ALA A 48 4.24 5.46 -8.68
C ALA A 48 3.96 6.39 -7.50
N THR A 49 2.72 6.46 -7.07
CA THR A 49 2.32 7.20 -5.86
C THR A 49 1.98 6.22 -4.75
N GLY A 50 2.22 6.63 -3.52
CA GLY A 50 1.91 5.80 -2.37
C GLY A 50 1.61 6.62 -1.13
N THR A 51 1.19 5.93 -0.08
CA THR A 51 0.90 6.53 1.24
C THR A 51 1.86 5.99 2.27
N LEU A 52 2.42 6.89 3.08
CA LEU A 52 3.26 6.51 4.21
C LEU A 52 2.40 5.95 5.35
N SER A 53 2.84 4.84 5.92
CA SER A 53 2.28 4.24 7.14
C SER A 53 3.41 3.77 8.06
N ALA A 54 3.13 3.62 9.35
CA ALA A 54 4.05 2.90 10.22
C ALA A 54 4.04 1.41 9.87
N VAL A 55 5.14 0.71 10.07
CA VAL A 55 5.26 -0.73 9.77
C VAL A 55 4.25 -1.54 10.58
N THR A 56 4.08 -1.20 11.86
CA THR A 56 3.10 -1.84 12.74
C THR A 56 2.15 -0.78 13.29
N THR A 57 0.86 -0.91 12.96
CA THR A 57 -0.22 -0.14 13.55
C THR A 57 -1.21 -1.07 14.20
N VAL A 58 -1.63 -0.75 15.42
CA VAL A 58 -2.63 -1.52 16.16
C VAL A 58 -3.86 -0.67 16.41
N GLU A 59 -4.99 -1.18 15.96
CA GLU A 59 -6.29 -0.57 16.24
C GLU A 59 -6.83 -1.10 17.57
N VAL A 60 -7.02 -0.22 18.52
CA VAL A 60 -7.57 -0.54 19.83
C VAL A 60 -9.05 -0.23 19.84
N GLY A 61 -9.86 -1.26 20.00
CA GLY A 61 -11.31 -1.16 20.11
C GLY A 61 -11.84 -1.57 21.48
N THR A 62 -13.16 -1.65 21.59
CA THR A 62 -13.84 -2.15 22.80
C THR A 62 -14.67 -3.39 22.52
N GLN A 63 -14.73 -4.30 23.51
CA GLN A 63 -15.57 -5.51 23.47
C GLN A 63 -16.91 -5.32 24.21
N VAL A 64 -17.06 -4.21 24.93
CA VAL A 64 -18.27 -3.90 25.68
C VAL A 64 -18.86 -2.57 25.24
N SER A 65 -20.18 -2.48 25.22
CA SER A 65 -20.90 -1.25 24.89
C SER A 65 -21.09 -0.39 26.13
N GLY A 66 -20.91 0.91 26.01
CA GLY A 66 -21.13 1.84 27.13
C GLY A 66 -20.67 3.26 26.79
N THR A 67 -20.78 4.17 27.75
CA THR A 67 -20.36 5.55 27.61
C THR A 67 -18.91 5.69 28.08
N ILE A 68 -18.08 6.39 27.34
CA ILE A 68 -16.70 6.71 27.73
C ILE A 68 -16.75 7.65 28.94
N LYS A 69 -16.21 7.22 30.06
CA LYS A 69 -16.15 8.00 31.30
C LYS A 69 -14.92 8.90 31.33
N GLU A 70 -13.76 8.36 31.00
CA GLU A 70 -12.49 9.05 31.05
C GLU A 70 -11.58 8.57 29.92
N ILE A 71 -10.72 9.48 29.42
CA ILE A 71 -9.67 9.19 28.45
C ILE A 71 -8.36 9.73 29.05
N TYR A 72 -7.33 8.90 29.13
CA TYR A 72 -6.05 9.21 29.79
C TYR A 72 -4.94 9.57 28.83
N VAL A 73 -5.19 9.47 27.51
CA VAL A 73 -4.22 9.75 26.43
C VAL A 73 -4.85 10.65 25.39
N ASP A 74 -4.02 11.39 24.68
CA ASP A 74 -4.44 12.23 23.58
C ASP A 74 -3.57 11.96 22.34
N TYR A 75 -3.84 12.65 21.23
CA TYR A 75 -3.03 12.57 20.01
C TYR A 75 -1.55 12.76 20.35
N ASN A 76 -0.68 11.99 19.69
CA ASN A 76 0.78 11.99 19.85
C ASN A 76 1.28 11.60 21.26
N SER A 77 0.41 11.12 22.16
CA SER A 77 0.83 10.60 23.47
C SER A 77 1.62 9.31 23.29
N LYS A 78 2.73 9.18 24.00
CA LYS A 78 3.46 7.91 24.13
C LYS A 78 2.71 7.03 25.13
N VAL A 79 2.59 5.77 24.78
CA VAL A 79 1.92 4.74 25.62
C VAL A 79 2.81 3.52 25.75
N GLU A 80 2.69 2.84 26.88
CA GLU A 80 3.35 1.58 27.17
C GLU A 80 2.36 0.42 27.08
N GLU A 81 2.84 -0.78 26.78
CA GLU A 81 2.02 -1.99 26.81
C GLU A 81 1.40 -2.18 28.21
N GLY A 82 0.09 -2.42 28.27
CA GLY A 82 -0.67 -2.54 29.52
C GLY A 82 -1.02 -1.20 30.19
N GLN A 83 -0.69 -0.05 29.60
CA GLN A 83 -1.12 1.24 30.12
C GLN A 83 -2.63 1.45 29.89
N LEU A 84 -3.33 1.93 30.91
CA LEU A 84 -4.75 2.31 30.80
C LEU A 84 -4.87 3.58 29.93
N ILE A 85 -5.63 3.49 28.83
CA ILE A 85 -5.80 4.59 27.88
C ILE A 85 -7.22 5.18 27.89
N ALA A 86 -8.23 4.37 28.22
CA ALA A 86 -9.60 4.86 28.37
C ALA A 86 -10.39 4.00 29.35
N LEU A 87 -11.45 4.57 29.90
CA LEU A 87 -12.38 3.93 30.84
C LEU A 87 -13.81 4.12 30.33
N ILE A 88 -14.50 3.02 30.08
CA ILE A 88 -15.95 2.99 29.87
C ILE A 88 -16.61 3.02 31.23
N ASN A 89 -17.78 3.67 31.39
CA ASN A 89 -18.47 3.75 32.67
C ASN A 89 -18.71 2.35 33.24
N PRO A 90 -18.05 1.98 34.37
CA PRO A 90 -18.10 0.63 34.92
C PRO A 90 -19.33 0.36 35.78
N GLU A 91 -20.13 1.36 36.19
CA GLU A 91 -21.16 1.27 37.20
C GLU A 91 -22.17 0.14 36.95
N THR A 92 -22.64 -0.01 35.71
CA THR A 92 -23.55 -1.08 35.32
C THR A 92 -22.91 -2.46 35.38
N PHE A 93 -21.66 -2.58 35.02
CA PHE A 93 -20.89 -3.83 35.05
C PHE A 93 -20.50 -4.21 36.48
N GLU A 94 -20.20 -3.24 37.33
CA GLU A 94 -19.96 -3.45 38.77
C GLU A 94 -21.21 -3.99 39.43
N ALA A 95 -22.38 -3.40 39.15
CA ALA A 95 -23.66 -3.88 39.69
C ALA A 95 -23.97 -5.32 39.22
N GLN A 96 -23.69 -5.64 37.93
CA GLN A 96 -23.89 -7.00 37.41
C GLN A 96 -22.92 -8.01 38.04
N ALA A 97 -21.67 -7.64 38.27
CA ALA A 97 -20.68 -8.50 38.94
C ALA A 97 -21.07 -8.76 40.40
N GLU A 98 -21.57 -7.74 41.13
CA GLU A 98 -22.04 -7.91 42.52
C GLU A 98 -23.29 -8.76 42.58
N GLN A 99 -24.24 -8.60 41.66
CA GLN A 99 -25.41 -9.47 41.55
C GLN A 99 -25.03 -10.94 41.29
N ALA A 100 -24.09 -11.18 40.37
CA ALA A 100 -23.60 -12.54 40.11
C ALA A 100 -22.87 -13.15 41.30
N LYS A 101 -22.13 -12.34 42.06
CA LYS A 101 -21.46 -12.75 43.30
C LYS A 101 -22.48 -13.12 44.42
N ALA A 102 -23.56 -12.36 44.52
CA ALA A 102 -24.65 -12.70 45.46
C ALA A 102 -25.34 -14.01 45.08
N ASN A 103 -25.59 -14.24 43.78
CA ASN A 103 -26.16 -15.50 43.27
C ASN A 103 -25.24 -16.70 43.56
N LEU A 104 -23.92 -16.54 43.42
CA LEU A 104 -22.96 -17.58 43.80
C LEU A 104 -23.00 -17.89 45.31
N ALA A 105 -23.13 -16.87 46.15
CA ALA A 105 -23.25 -17.06 47.60
C ALA A 105 -24.52 -17.85 47.94
N LEU A 106 -25.65 -17.55 47.30
CA LEU A 106 -26.90 -18.29 47.45
C LEU A 106 -26.74 -19.77 47.01
N ALA A 107 -26.13 -20.03 45.86
CA ALA A 107 -25.88 -21.38 45.38
C ALA A 107 -24.98 -22.19 46.33
N LYS A 108 -23.93 -21.57 46.90
CA LYS A 108 -23.09 -22.18 47.94
C LYS A 108 -23.86 -22.53 49.20
N ALA A 109 -24.78 -21.68 49.63
CA ALA A 109 -25.67 -21.99 50.79
C ALA A 109 -26.58 -23.20 50.47
N GLY A 110 -27.02 -23.33 49.18
CA GLY A 110 -27.76 -24.50 48.72
C GLY A 110 -26.96 -25.80 48.87
N VAL A 111 -25.66 -25.80 48.54
CA VAL A 111 -24.78 -26.96 48.75
C VAL A 111 -24.66 -27.33 50.22
N LEU A 112 -24.53 -26.33 51.11
CA LEU A 112 -24.50 -26.61 52.56
C LEU A 112 -25.78 -27.27 53.05
N LYS A 113 -26.96 -26.82 52.58
CA LYS A 113 -28.24 -27.42 52.86
C LYS A 113 -28.34 -28.86 52.34
N ALA A 114 -27.93 -29.08 51.07
CA ALA A 114 -27.95 -30.41 50.45
C ALA A 114 -27.00 -31.39 51.18
N ASN A 115 -25.82 -30.93 51.60
CA ASN A 115 -24.89 -31.73 52.41
C ASN A 115 -25.53 -32.16 53.74
N ALA A 116 -26.18 -31.23 54.46
CA ALA A 116 -26.86 -31.57 55.74
C ALA A 116 -27.96 -32.61 55.51
N THR A 117 -28.73 -32.51 54.40
CA THR A 117 -29.76 -33.48 54.03
C THR A 117 -29.17 -34.87 53.72
N LEU A 118 -28.05 -34.88 52.98
CA LEU A 118 -27.33 -36.12 52.64
C LEU A 118 -26.79 -36.79 53.93
N ASP A 119 -26.18 -36.04 54.82
CA ASP A 119 -25.65 -36.56 56.09
C ASP A 119 -26.74 -37.15 56.95
N ASP A 120 -27.94 -36.55 56.95
CA ASP A 120 -29.12 -37.09 57.73
C ASP A 120 -29.63 -38.39 57.10
N ALA A 121 -29.80 -38.41 55.76
CA ALA A 121 -30.22 -39.62 55.04
C ALA A 121 -29.19 -40.74 55.19
N LYS A 122 -27.90 -40.44 55.18
CA LYS A 122 -26.80 -41.39 55.40
C LYS A 122 -26.90 -42.03 56.82
N ARG A 123 -27.01 -41.20 57.84
CA ARG A 123 -27.18 -41.70 59.23
C ARG A 123 -28.41 -42.58 59.37
N ASN A 124 -29.53 -42.21 58.73
CA ASN A 124 -30.75 -43.00 58.74
C ASN A 124 -30.54 -44.34 58.04
N LEU A 125 -29.96 -44.39 56.85
CA LEU A 125 -29.67 -45.58 56.12
C LEU A 125 -28.74 -46.52 56.89
N GLU A 126 -27.71 -46.04 57.54
CA GLU A 126 -26.80 -46.82 58.37
C GLU A 126 -27.55 -47.46 59.56
N ARG A 127 -28.46 -46.69 60.25
CA ARG A 127 -29.31 -47.21 61.30
C ARG A 127 -30.23 -48.32 60.81
N MET A 128 -30.89 -48.14 59.62
CA MET A 128 -31.80 -49.15 59.07
C MET A 128 -31.02 -50.40 58.64
N LYS A 129 -29.79 -50.29 58.06
CA LYS A 129 -28.94 -51.42 57.82
C LYS A 129 -28.59 -52.25 59.05
N GLN A 130 -28.31 -51.58 60.22
CA GLN A 130 -28.05 -52.26 61.49
C GLN A 130 -29.25 -52.97 62.02
N LEU A 131 -30.45 -52.40 61.87
CA LEU A 131 -31.70 -53.04 62.31
C LEU A 131 -32.07 -54.23 61.41
N ALA A 132 -31.95 -54.09 60.11
CA ALA A 132 -32.21 -55.15 59.14
C ALA A 132 -31.28 -56.37 59.37
N SER A 133 -29.98 -56.14 59.64
CA SER A 133 -29.04 -57.25 59.97
C SER A 133 -29.43 -58.04 61.20
N ARG A 134 -30.31 -57.48 62.05
CA ARG A 134 -30.87 -58.17 63.25
C ARG A 134 -32.30 -58.64 63.03
N ASN A 135 -32.83 -58.58 61.76
CA ASN A 135 -34.22 -58.92 61.42
C ASN A 135 -35.30 -58.13 62.23
N LEU A 136 -35.02 -56.87 62.57
CA LEU A 136 -35.90 -56.02 63.35
C LEU A 136 -36.80 -55.08 62.54
N ILE A 137 -36.59 -55.03 61.20
CA ILE A 137 -37.40 -54.20 60.28
C ILE A 137 -37.74 -54.98 59.00
N ALA A 138 -38.77 -54.51 58.27
CA ALA A 138 -39.15 -55.05 56.99
C ALA A 138 -38.12 -54.64 55.88
N GLN A 139 -37.95 -55.48 54.88
CA GLN A 139 -37.04 -55.14 53.71
C GLN A 139 -37.46 -53.86 52.98
N SER A 140 -38.79 -53.61 52.94
CA SER A 140 -39.32 -52.36 52.29
C SER A 140 -38.88 -51.09 53.01
N GLU A 141 -38.64 -51.14 54.32
CA GLU A 141 -38.15 -49.97 55.08
C GLU A 141 -36.68 -49.72 54.81
N LEU A 142 -35.88 -50.75 54.62
CA LEU A 142 -34.47 -50.62 54.15
C LEU A 142 -34.39 -50.05 52.79
N ASP A 143 -35.22 -50.55 51.82
CA ASP A 143 -35.26 -50.10 50.45
C ASP A 143 -35.72 -48.64 50.37
N ALA A 144 -36.67 -48.20 51.22
CA ALA A 144 -37.08 -46.81 51.32
C ALA A 144 -35.92 -45.90 51.79
N ALA A 145 -35.14 -46.35 52.80
CA ALA A 145 -34.00 -45.57 53.32
C ALA A 145 -32.86 -45.51 52.25
N GLN A 146 -32.64 -46.57 51.46
CA GLN A 146 -31.66 -46.56 50.33
C GLN A 146 -32.08 -45.55 49.25
N THR A 147 -33.37 -45.55 48.89
CA THR A 147 -33.92 -44.61 47.91
C THR A 147 -33.77 -43.13 48.41
N GLN A 148 -34.07 -42.88 49.68
CA GLN A 148 -33.93 -41.55 50.26
C GLN A 148 -32.47 -41.07 50.30
N TYR A 149 -31.50 -41.96 50.54
CA TYR A 149 -30.09 -41.66 50.46
C TYR A 149 -29.69 -41.29 49.02
N ALA A 150 -30.10 -42.09 48.02
CA ALA A 150 -29.80 -41.85 46.61
C ALA A 150 -30.40 -40.52 46.10
N LEU A 151 -31.64 -40.17 46.56
CA LEU A 151 -32.26 -38.87 46.26
C LEU A 151 -31.47 -37.70 46.87
N ALA A 152 -31.00 -37.85 48.13
CA ALA A 152 -30.21 -36.82 48.79
C ALA A 152 -28.82 -36.63 48.10
N GLU A 153 -28.20 -37.71 47.64
CA GLU A 153 -26.96 -37.70 46.89
C GLU A 153 -27.13 -36.99 45.54
N ALA A 154 -28.20 -37.31 44.81
CA ALA A 154 -28.56 -36.61 43.59
C ALA A 154 -28.83 -35.12 43.81
N GLY A 155 -29.53 -34.77 44.92
CA GLY A 155 -29.76 -33.38 45.29
C GLY A 155 -28.48 -32.60 45.62
N LEU A 156 -27.46 -33.26 46.20
CA LEU A 156 -26.15 -32.63 46.37
C LEU A 156 -25.46 -32.38 45.05
N ALA A 157 -25.49 -33.35 44.12
CA ALA A 157 -24.92 -33.18 42.80
C ALA A 157 -25.58 -32.03 42.02
N GLU A 158 -26.91 -31.90 42.12
CA GLU A 158 -27.65 -30.78 41.55
C GLU A 158 -27.20 -29.43 42.14
N ALA A 159 -27.11 -29.34 43.49
CA ALA A 159 -26.68 -28.11 44.17
C ALA A 159 -25.24 -27.73 43.78
N GLN A 160 -24.35 -28.71 43.61
CA GLN A 160 -22.98 -28.49 43.11
C GLN A 160 -22.96 -27.96 41.66
N ALA A 161 -23.82 -28.50 40.82
CA ALA A 161 -23.96 -28.01 39.42
C ALA A 161 -24.45 -26.55 39.39
N GLN A 162 -25.38 -26.18 40.29
CA GLN A 162 -25.84 -24.77 40.43
C GLN A 162 -24.70 -23.83 40.86
N VAL A 163 -23.81 -24.27 41.76
CA VAL A 163 -22.60 -23.49 42.10
C VAL A 163 -21.69 -23.30 40.90
N ALA A 164 -21.45 -24.36 40.12
CA ALA A 164 -20.62 -24.24 38.91
C ALA A 164 -21.23 -23.27 37.90
N GLN A 165 -22.55 -23.30 37.70
CA GLN A 165 -23.27 -22.36 36.83
C GLN A 165 -23.14 -20.92 37.32
N ALA A 166 -23.39 -20.66 38.62
CA ALA A 166 -23.30 -19.34 39.21
C ALA A 166 -21.87 -18.79 39.20
N GLN A 167 -20.88 -19.67 39.36
CA GLN A 167 -19.45 -19.30 39.26
C GLN A 167 -19.07 -18.90 37.84
N ALA A 168 -19.58 -19.60 36.82
CA ALA A 168 -19.37 -19.23 35.40
C ALA A 168 -20.02 -17.88 35.09
N ALA A 169 -21.23 -17.62 35.60
CA ALA A 169 -21.90 -16.33 35.45
C ALA A 169 -21.12 -15.17 36.09
N LEU A 170 -20.58 -15.37 37.30
CA LEU A 170 -19.73 -14.39 37.96
C LEU A 170 -18.46 -14.12 37.17
N LYS A 171 -17.80 -15.17 36.67
CA LYS A 171 -16.59 -15.03 35.84
C LYS A 171 -16.87 -14.19 34.57
N LYS A 172 -18.01 -14.43 33.91
CA LYS A 172 -18.43 -13.63 32.75
C LYS A 172 -18.58 -12.16 33.14
N ALA A 173 -19.34 -11.85 34.18
CA ALA A 173 -19.55 -10.46 34.63
C ALA A 173 -18.24 -9.76 35.04
N GLN A 174 -17.27 -10.49 35.59
CA GLN A 174 -15.94 -9.96 35.91
C GLN A 174 -15.11 -9.68 34.68
N VAL A 175 -15.22 -10.51 33.64
CA VAL A 175 -14.54 -10.25 32.34
C VAL A 175 -15.13 -9.03 31.67
N ASP A 176 -16.46 -8.90 31.65
CA ASP A 176 -17.14 -7.75 31.08
C ASP A 176 -16.74 -6.45 31.83
N LEU A 177 -16.68 -6.48 33.17
CA LEU A 177 -16.16 -5.38 33.98
C LEU A 177 -14.69 -5.08 33.71
N LYS A 178 -13.84 -6.09 33.51
CA LYS A 178 -12.44 -5.88 33.13
C LYS A 178 -12.32 -5.19 31.75
N ASN A 179 -13.17 -5.57 30.82
CA ASN A 179 -13.19 -5.02 29.47
C ASN A 179 -13.70 -3.56 29.40
N THR A 180 -14.23 -2.99 30.47
CA THR A 180 -14.51 -1.56 30.57
C THR A 180 -13.24 -0.71 30.63
N ARG A 181 -12.11 -1.31 31.03
CA ARG A 181 -10.81 -0.67 31.10
C ARG A 181 -10.05 -1.00 29.82
N ILE A 182 -9.82 0.01 28.99
CA ILE A 182 -9.14 -0.15 27.70
C ILE A 182 -7.65 0.10 27.92
N TYR A 183 -6.84 -0.90 27.59
CA TYR A 183 -5.39 -0.87 27.73
C TYR A 183 -4.72 -0.84 26.36
N SER A 184 -3.53 -0.23 26.30
CA SER A 184 -2.67 -0.35 25.12
C SER A 184 -2.12 -1.77 25.01
N PRO A 185 -2.24 -2.43 23.85
CA PRO A 185 -1.67 -3.77 23.65
C PRO A 185 -0.19 -3.74 23.30
N VAL A 186 0.38 -2.55 22.97
CA VAL A 186 1.76 -2.36 22.51
C VAL A 186 2.35 -1.08 23.08
N ASN A 187 3.68 -1.00 23.11
CA ASN A 187 4.38 0.26 23.30
C ASN A 187 4.31 1.07 22.01
N GLY A 188 4.07 2.39 22.09
CA GLY A 188 4.01 3.18 20.87
C GLY A 188 3.52 4.60 21.07
N VAL A 189 3.01 5.18 19.99
CA VAL A 189 2.46 6.53 19.94
C VAL A 189 1.04 6.50 19.39
N VAL A 190 0.11 7.19 20.05
CA VAL A 190 -1.28 7.34 19.59
C VAL A 190 -1.31 8.22 18.35
N ILE A 191 -1.67 7.63 17.20
CA ILE A 191 -1.81 8.36 15.93
C ILE A 191 -3.20 9.00 15.84
N SER A 192 -4.23 8.23 16.22
CA SER A 192 -5.63 8.63 16.08
C SER A 192 -6.43 8.32 17.34
N LYS A 193 -7.33 9.22 17.67
CA LYS A 193 -8.36 9.09 18.72
C LYS A 193 -9.70 9.34 18.05
N SER A 194 -10.51 8.27 17.99
CA SER A 194 -11.83 8.30 17.33
C SER A 194 -13.00 8.41 18.29
N VAL A 195 -12.74 8.73 19.55
CA VAL A 195 -13.75 8.82 20.61
C VAL A 195 -13.50 9.98 21.56
N ASP A 196 -14.59 10.48 22.15
CA ASP A 196 -14.56 11.56 23.14
C ASP A 196 -15.22 11.14 24.46
N VAL A 197 -14.87 11.86 25.54
CA VAL A 197 -15.49 11.68 26.85
C VAL A 197 -16.99 11.99 26.77
N GLY A 198 -17.81 11.11 27.30
CA GLY A 198 -19.27 11.18 27.22
C GLY A 198 -19.88 10.54 25.98
N GLN A 199 -19.07 10.13 25.00
CA GLN A 199 -19.55 9.41 23.82
C GLN A 199 -19.96 7.99 24.18
N THR A 200 -21.08 7.52 23.60
CA THR A 200 -21.53 6.13 23.74
C THR A 200 -21.01 5.30 22.58
N VAL A 201 -20.34 4.20 22.91
CA VAL A 201 -19.83 3.21 21.95
C VAL A 201 -20.64 1.92 22.01
N ALA A 202 -20.91 1.32 20.85
CA ALA A 202 -21.69 0.09 20.74
C ALA A 202 -20.85 -0.99 20.05
N ALA A 203 -20.53 -2.06 20.76
CA ALA A 203 -19.72 -3.18 20.30
C ALA A 203 -20.56 -4.36 19.78
N SER A 204 -21.90 -4.20 19.61
CA SER A 204 -22.81 -5.31 19.34
C SER A 204 -22.72 -5.88 17.92
N PHE A 205 -22.33 -5.08 16.91
CA PHE A 205 -22.30 -5.50 15.51
C PHE A 205 -20.90 -5.40 14.92
N GLN A 206 -20.16 -4.36 15.24
CA GLN A 206 -18.77 -4.16 14.84
C GLN A 206 -18.00 -3.60 16.02
N THR A 207 -16.77 -4.04 16.20
CA THR A 207 -15.89 -3.45 17.22
C THR A 207 -15.47 -2.06 16.74
N PRO A 208 -15.93 -0.98 17.38
CA PRO A 208 -15.50 0.36 16.99
C PRO A 208 -14.03 0.57 17.36
N THR A 209 -13.24 1.11 16.43
CA THR A 209 -11.86 1.55 16.70
C THR A 209 -11.93 2.81 17.56
N LEU A 210 -11.31 2.76 18.75
CA LEU A 210 -11.22 3.89 19.67
C LEU A 210 -9.91 4.68 19.48
N PHE A 211 -8.81 3.95 19.33
CA PHE A 211 -7.46 4.50 19.13
C PHE A 211 -6.71 3.71 18.08
N THR A 212 -5.84 4.40 17.34
CA THR A 212 -4.83 3.78 16.49
C THR A 212 -3.45 4.09 17.07
N ILE A 213 -2.67 3.07 17.34
CA ILE A 213 -1.34 3.20 17.96
C ILE A 213 -0.31 2.68 16.97
N ALA A 214 0.73 3.50 16.69
CA ALA A 214 1.92 3.05 15.95
C ALA A 214 2.96 2.58 16.95
N GLU A 215 3.53 1.40 16.72
CA GLU A 215 4.56 0.83 17.59
C GLU A 215 5.86 1.62 17.47
N ASP A 216 6.34 1.86 16.26
CA ASP A 216 7.59 2.56 16.00
C ASP A 216 7.47 3.49 14.78
N LEU A 217 7.58 4.79 15.00
CA LEU A 217 7.57 5.81 13.93
C LEU A 217 8.95 6.03 13.29
N THR A 218 10.01 5.41 13.81
CA THR A 218 11.34 5.47 13.20
C THR A 218 11.46 4.54 12.00
N LYS A 219 10.60 3.53 11.93
CA LYS A 219 10.48 2.57 10.83
C LYS A 219 9.14 2.76 10.15
N MET A 220 9.20 3.23 8.93
CA MET A 220 8.02 3.52 8.13
C MET A 220 7.97 2.63 6.89
N GLN A 221 6.82 2.54 6.28
CA GLN A 221 6.65 1.93 4.97
C GLN A 221 5.79 2.82 4.08
N ILE A 222 6.04 2.72 2.78
CA ILE A 222 5.17 3.33 1.77
C ILE A 222 4.43 2.19 1.08
N GLU A 223 3.11 2.24 1.09
CA GLU A 223 2.29 1.37 0.26
C GLU A 223 2.04 2.08 -1.06
N THR A 224 2.74 1.62 -2.09
CA THR A 224 2.79 2.25 -3.41
C THR A 224 1.95 1.44 -4.38
N SER A 225 1.09 2.11 -5.16
CA SER A 225 0.30 1.49 -6.22
C SER A 225 1.07 1.53 -7.53
N VAL A 226 1.51 0.37 -8.02
CA VAL A 226 2.23 0.21 -9.28
C VAL A 226 1.30 -0.42 -10.32
N ASP A 227 1.28 0.13 -11.52
CA ASP A 227 0.44 -0.35 -12.61
C ASP A 227 0.84 -1.76 -13.08
N GLU A 228 -0.12 -2.54 -13.58
CA GLU A 228 0.09 -3.89 -14.13
C GLU A 228 1.16 -3.90 -15.24
N ALA A 229 1.24 -2.84 -16.04
CA ALA A 229 2.21 -2.73 -17.13
C ALA A 229 3.67 -2.68 -16.64
N ASP A 230 3.90 -2.19 -15.43
CA ASP A 230 5.23 -1.95 -14.87
C ASP A 230 5.64 -2.92 -13.78
N ILE A 231 4.68 -3.61 -13.15
CA ILE A 231 4.95 -4.49 -12.00
C ILE A 231 5.91 -5.65 -12.34
N GLY A 232 5.91 -6.12 -13.60
CA GLY A 232 6.82 -7.16 -14.04
C GLY A 232 8.32 -6.80 -13.98
N ARG A 233 8.64 -5.52 -13.82
CA ARG A 233 10.02 -5.02 -13.67
C ARG A 233 10.40 -4.74 -12.22
N VAL A 234 9.41 -4.74 -11.30
CA VAL A 234 9.62 -4.44 -9.89
C VAL A 234 9.96 -5.71 -9.13
N SER A 235 11.04 -5.66 -8.34
CA SER A 235 11.53 -6.80 -7.56
C SER A 235 11.96 -6.35 -6.16
N VAL A 236 11.86 -7.27 -5.20
CA VAL A 236 12.32 -7.04 -3.82
C VAL A 236 13.81 -6.71 -3.80
N GLY A 237 14.19 -5.72 -2.99
CA GLY A 237 15.56 -5.25 -2.83
C GLY A 237 15.97 -4.11 -3.77
N GLN A 238 15.12 -3.70 -4.72
CA GLN A 238 15.41 -2.56 -5.59
C GLN A 238 15.45 -1.25 -4.79
N GLU A 239 16.36 -0.39 -5.19
CA GLU A 239 16.52 0.96 -4.64
C GLU A 239 15.32 1.83 -5.01
N VAL A 240 14.84 2.57 -4.02
CA VAL A 240 13.72 3.49 -4.18
C VAL A 240 14.13 4.87 -3.74
N VAL A 241 13.81 5.85 -4.57
CA VAL A 241 13.98 7.26 -4.27
C VAL A 241 12.59 7.90 -4.27
N PHE A 242 12.29 8.70 -3.25
CA PHE A 242 10.97 9.32 -3.16
C PHE A 242 11.03 10.72 -2.56
N THR A 243 10.01 11.49 -2.87
CA THR A 243 9.73 12.78 -2.23
C THR A 243 8.33 12.73 -1.62
N VAL A 244 8.10 13.52 -0.59
CA VAL A 244 6.76 13.70 -0.01
C VAL A 244 6.27 15.11 -0.29
N ASP A 245 4.96 15.28 -0.47
CA ASP A 245 4.39 16.59 -0.81
C ASP A 245 4.66 17.66 0.26
N ALA A 246 4.83 17.23 1.51
CA ALA A 246 5.20 18.13 2.60
C ALA A 246 6.66 18.65 2.53
N TYR A 247 7.56 17.94 1.84
CA TYR A 247 8.98 18.27 1.69
C TYR A 247 9.45 18.02 0.24
N PRO A 248 9.00 18.81 -0.75
CA PRO A 248 9.28 18.57 -2.16
C PRO A 248 10.76 18.75 -2.55
N SER A 249 11.53 19.46 -1.74
CA SER A 249 12.97 19.67 -1.96
C SER A 249 13.88 18.64 -1.27
N ILE A 250 13.30 17.74 -0.47
CA ILE A 250 14.06 16.71 0.25
C ILE A 250 13.79 15.37 -0.43
N THR A 251 14.85 14.72 -0.84
CA THR A 251 14.80 13.37 -1.39
C THR A 251 15.11 12.37 -0.29
N PHE A 252 14.25 11.39 -0.14
CA PHE A 252 14.40 10.27 0.77
C PHE A 252 14.74 9.02 -0.02
N SER A 253 15.36 8.05 0.63
CA SER A 253 15.68 6.75 0.06
C SER A 253 15.03 5.62 0.85
N GLY A 254 14.76 4.53 0.15
CA GLY A 254 14.21 3.32 0.72
C GLY A 254 14.52 2.11 -0.17
N SER A 255 13.95 0.99 0.14
CA SER A 255 14.07 -0.22 -0.67
C SER A 255 12.75 -0.96 -0.75
N VAL A 256 12.50 -1.63 -1.88
CA VAL A 256 11.34 -2.51 -2.03
C VAL A 256 11.49 -3.69 -1.07
N SER A 257 10.59 -3.78 -0.10
CA SER A 257 10.55 -4.88 0.88
C SER A 257 9.65 -6.03 0.44
N GLN A 258 8.55 -5.71 -0.25
CA GLN A 258 7.57 -6.70 -0.68
C GLN A 258 6.78 -6.20 -1.90
N VAL A 259 6.44 -7.12 -2.79
CA VAL A 259 5.45 -6.91 -3.85
C VAL A 259 4.26 -7.82 -3.54
N ARG A 260 3.07 -7.25 -3.31
CA ARG A 260 1.86 -8.03 -3.02
C ARG A 260 1.34 -8.67 -4.32
N ILE A 261 0.97 -9.93 -4.24
CA ILE A 261 0.49 -10.71 -5.40
C ILE A 261 -0.97 -10.38 -5.72
N GLU A 262 -1.76 -9.98 -4.71
CA GLU A 262 -3.16 -9.62 -4.87
C GLU A 262 -3.29 -8.25 -5.54
N PRO A 263 -3.95 -8.16 -6.71
CA PRO A 263 -4.18 -6.88 -7.36
C PRO A 263 -5.31 -6.10 -6.66
N ILE A 264 -5.21 -4.78 -6.71
CA ILE A 264 -6.26 -3.88 -6.29
C ILE A 264 -6.78 -3.15 -7.53
N THR A 265 -8.11 -3.07 -7.68
CA THR A 265 -8.73 -2.28 -8.76
C THR A 265 -9.10 -0.91 -8.22
N VAL A 266 -8.44 0.12 -8.70
CA VAL A 266 -8.74 1.53 -8.39
C VAL A 266 -9.22 2.20 -9.67
N GLU A 267 -10.42 2.75 -9.65
CA GLU A 267 -11.02 3.44 -10.81
C GLU A 267 -10.93 2.64 -12.13
N ASN A 268 -11.17 1.34 -12.09
CA ASN A 268 -11.05 0.41 -13.23
C ASN A 268 -9.63 0.19 -13.75
N VAL A 269 -8.59 0.62 -13.03
CA VAL A 269 -7.18 0.31 -13.33
C VAL A 269 -6.70 -0.77 -12.36
N ILE A 270 -6.07 -1.80 -12.89
CA ILE A 270 -5.46 -2.87 -12.09
C ILE A 270 -4.08 -2.39 -11.63
N THR A 271 -3.89 -2.33 -10.32
CA THR A 271 -2.63 -1.96 -9.70
C THR A 271 -2.19 -3.01 -8.68
N TYR A 272 -0.89 -3.09 -8.44
CA TYR A 272 -0.29 -3.96 -7.44
C TYR A 272 0.35 -3.14 -6.34
N THR A 273 0.08 -3.51 -5.09
CA THR A 273 0.69 -2.83 -3.95
C THR A 273 2.14 -3.29 -3.78
N THR A 274 3.05 -2.35 -3.93
CA THR A 274 4.47 -2.53 -3.62
C THR A 274 4.79 -1.82 -2.31
N VAL A 275 5.33 -2.55 -1.34
CA VAL A 275 5.71 -2.02 -0.04
C VAL A 275 7.18 -1.63 -0.07
N VAL A 276 7.46 -0.39 0.25
CA VAL A 276 8.80 0.17 0.34
C VAL A 276 9.14 0.43 1.80
N SER A 277 10.23 -0.14 2.30
CA SER A 277 10.75 0.12 3.64
C SER A 277 11.55 1.41 3.68
N VAL A 278 11.30 2.24 4.69
CA VAL A 278 11.88 3.56 4.85
C VAL A 278 12.31 3.80 6.30
N GLU A 279 13.48 4.33 6.49
CA GLU A 279 13.97 4.78 7.80
C GLU A 279 13.57 6.24 8.05
N ASN A 280 13.12 6.54 9.27
CA ASN A 280 12.66 7.87 9.68
C ASN A 280 13.25 8.29 11.05
N PRO A 281 14.59 8.34 11.18
CA PRO A 281 15.23 8.63 12.48
C PRO A 281 14.91 10.04 13.01
N GLU A 282 14.66 10.99 12.13
CA GLU A 282 14.34 12.38 12.49
C GLU A 282 12.85 12.63 12.71
N LEU A 283 12.00 11.61 12.57
CA LEU A 283 10.54 11.70 12.70
C LEU A 283 9.88 12.77 11.80
N LYS A 284 10.53 13.11 10.68
CA LYS A 284 9.99 14.06 9.68
C LYS A 284 8.83 13.47 8.90
N LEU A 285 8.90 12.18 8.60
CA LEU A 285 7.85 11.46 7.91
C LEU A 285 6.74 11.12 8.90
N LYS A 286 5.49 11.37 8.49
CA LYS A 286 4.30 11.09 9.30
C LYS A 286 3.37 10.12 8.57
N PRO A 287 2.68 9.23 9.29
CA PRO A 287 1.63 8.41 8.71
C PRO A 287 0.57 9.25 7.99
N GLY A 288 0.12 8.78 6.82
CA GLY A 288 -0.85 9.48 5.98
C GLY A 288 -0.26 10.48 4.98
N MET A 289 1.05 10.74 4.98
CA MET A 289 1.67 11.57 3.93
C MET A 289 1.67 10.84 2.60
N THR A 290 1.42 11.60 1.51
CA THR A 290 1.56 11.11 0.15
C THR A 290 3.02 11.21 -0.29
N ALA A 291 3.50 10.14 -0.92
CA ALA A 291 4.84 10.05 -1.48
C ALA A 291 4.78 9.83 -2.99
N ASN A 292 5.64 10.57 -3.71
CA ASN A 292 5.93 10.34 -5.12
C ASN A 292 7.19 9.48 -5.19
N VAL A 293 7.01 8.23 -5.61
CA VAL A 293 8.00 7.16 -5.52
C VAL A 293 8.56 6.84 -6.89
N THR A 294 9.88 6.73 -6.98
CA THR A 294 10.61 6.28 -8.17
C THR A 294 11.41 5.04 -7.81
N ILE A 295 11.00 3.90 -8.34
CA ILE A 295 11.66 2.60 -8.14
C ILE A 295 12.68 2.41 -9.26
N VAL A 296 13.95 2.22 -8.92
CA VAL A 296 15.01 1.95 -9.90
C VAL A 296 14.97 0.46 -10.24
N THR A 297 14.53 0.14 -11.47
CA THR A 297 14.33 -1.25 -11.90
C THR A 297 15.57 -1.85 -12.53
N ASP A 298 16.35 -1.08 -13.26
CA ASP A 298 17.65 -1.50 -13.83
C ASP A 298 18.60 -0.30 -13.90
N ARG A 299 19.90 -0.55 -13.76
CA ARG A 299 20.95 0.48 -13.80
C ARG A 299 22.13 0.00 -14.60
N ARG A 300 22.55 0.80 -15.59
CA ARG A 300 23.73 0.57 -16.42
C ARG A 300 24.71 1.74 -16.29
N PRO A 301 25.84 1.57 -15.59
CA PRO A 301 26.71 2.69 -15.25
C PRO A 301 27.47 3.27 -16.44
N GLN A 302 27.71 2.50 -17.52
CA GLN A 302 28.49 2.90 -18.70
C GLN A 302 27.83 2.49 -20.01
N ALA A 303 26.52 2.68 -20.12
CA ALA A 303 25.80 2.39 -21.36
C ALA A 303 26.16 3.40 -22.46
N LEU A 304 26.25 2.92 -23.70
CA LEU A 304 26.25 3.80 -24.86
C LEU A 304 24.82 4.30 -25.05
N ARG A 305 24.62 5.60 -24.99
CA ARG A 305 23.27 6.19 -24.94
C ARG A 305 23.03 7.22 -26.02
N VAL A 306 21.85 7.20 -26.58
CA VAL A 306 21.36 8.18 -27.56
C VAL A 306 20.13 8.88 -27.02
N PRO A 307 19.88 10.14 -27.39
CA PRO A 307 18.65 10.81 -27.05
C PRO A 307 17.43 10.05 -27.58
N SER A 308 16.38 9.91 -26.80
CA SER A 308 15.15 9.19 -27.19
C SER A 308 14.47 9.82 -28.42
N ALA A 309 14.73 11.12 -28.71
CA ALA A 309 14.26 11.81 -29.87
C ALA A 309 14.90 11.24 -31.18
N ALA A 310 16.16 10.77 -31.13
CA ALA A 310 16.83 10.20 -32.27
C ALA A 310 16.22 8.89 -32.78
N LEU A 311 15.62 8.10 -31.85
CA LEU A 311 14.90 6.87 -32.20
C LEU A 311 13.56 7.12 -32.91
N ARG A 312 12.95 8.25 -32.63
CA ARG A 312 11.66 8.66 -33.21
C ARG A 312 11.85 9.39 -34.54
N PHE A 313 13.06 9.88 -34.80
CA PHE A 313 13.32 10.64 -36.00
C PHE A 313 13.23 9.77 -37.26
N ARG A 314 12.51 10.25 -38.27
CA ARG A 314 12.41 9.67 -39.61
C ARG A 314 12.49 10.82 -40.60
N PRO A 315 13.51 10.87 -41.48
CA PRO A 315 13.63 11.94 -42.49
C PRO A 315 12.49 11.86 -43.50
N SER A 316 11.95 13.02 -43.88
CA SER A 316 10.74 13.12 -44.73
C SER A 316 11.01 12.71 -46.18
N ASP A 317 12.21 12.95 -46.72
CA ASP A 317 12.53 12.82 -48.14
C ASP A 317 13.77 11.95 -48.42
N HIS A 318 14.15 11.03 -47.51
CA HIS A 318 15.33 10.19 -47.72
C HIS A 318 14.96 8.85 -48.41
N PRO A 319 15.69 8.44 -49.46
CA PRO A 319 15.37 7.22 -50.23
C PRO A 319 15.29 5.94 -49.40
N LEU A 320 16.08 5.84 -48.32
CA LEU A 320 16.14 4.68 -47.43
C LEU A 320 15.12 4.74 -46.28
N ALA A 321 14.29 5.79 -46.17
CA ALA A 321 13.33 5.94 -45.05
C ALA A 321 12.24 4.83 -45.04
N GLY A 322 11.96 4.21 -46.20
CA GLY A 322 10.97 3.14 -46.33
C GLY A 322 11.51 1.71 -46.28
N GLU A 323 12.84 1.52 -46.30
CA GLU A 323 13.48 0.19 -46.40
C GLU A 323 13.94 -0.38 -45.04
N ILE A 324 13.87 0.42 -43.96
CA ILE A 324 14.39 0.02 -42.66
C ILE A 324 13.34 -0.80 -41.93
N SER A 325 13.56 -2.10 -41.80
CA SER A 325 12.80 -2.99 -40.98
C SER A 325 13.45 -3.07 -39.57
N GLY A 326 12.86 -2.38 -38.55
CA GLY A 326 13.36 -2.39 -37.20
C GLY A 326 13.70 -1.00 -36.62
N GLU A 327 14.35 -0.99 -35.45
CA GLU A 327 14.82 0.23 -34.80
C GLU A 327 16.14 0.69 -35.41
N ALA A 328 16.22 1.97 -35.75
CA ALA A 328 17.40 2.58 -36.32
C ALA A 328 17.58 4.02 -35.87
N VAL A 329 18.83 4.45 -35.79
CA VAL A 329 19.22 5.86 -35.59
C VAL A 329 19.87 6.40 -36.83
N TRP A 330 19.68 7.69 -37.10
CA TRP A 330 20.27 8.36 -38.22
C TRP A 330 21.54 9.08 -37.76
N ILE A 331 22.70 8.64 -38.31
CA ILE A 331 24.00 9.19 -37.97
C ILE A 331 24.48 10.10 -39.10
N VAL A 332 25.08 11.23 -38.75
CA VAL A 332 25.72 12.13 -39.72
C VAL A 332 27.13 11.62 -40.02
N LYS A 333 27.38 11.16 -41.26
CA LYS A 333 28.70 10.78 -41.78
C LYS A 333 28.89 11.33 -43.19
N ASP A 334 30.10 11.75 -43.49
CA ASP A 334 30.52 12.21 -44.85
C ASP A 334 29.61 13.30 -45.44
N GLY A 335 29.01 14.15 -44.59
CA GLY A 335 28.12 15.23 -45.04
C GLY A 335 26.68 14.81 -45.35
N GLY A 336 26.31 13.54 -45.12
CA GLY A 336 24.99 12.99 -45.27
C GLY A 336 24.49 12.31 -44.02
N ILE A 337 23.23 11.90 -44.00
CA ILE A 337 22.63 11.09 -42.93
C ILE A 337 22.54 9.64 -43.40
N HIS A 338 22.94 8.72 -42.54
CA HIS A 338 22.90 7.28 -42.80
C HIS A 338 22.14 6.57 -41.69
N PRO A 339 21.20 5.67 -42.04
CA PRO A 339 20.52 4.87 -41.05
C PRO A 339 21.42 3.75 -40.54
N VAL A 340 21.46 3.55 -39.24
CA VAL A 340 22.17 2.45 -38.59
C VAL A 340 21.18 1.69 -37.75
N ALA A 341 21.08 0.38 -37.99
CA ALA A 341 20.26 -0.51 -37.21
C ALA A 341 20.83 -0.65 -35.81
N ILE A 342 19.95 -0.65 -34.81
CA ILE A 342 20.30 -0.75 -33.41
C ILE A 342 19.37 -1.73 -32.69
N GLU A 343 19.82 -2.21 -31.55
CA GLU A 343 18.98 -2.85 -30.54
C GLU A 343 18.86 -1.87 -29.37
N SER A 344 17.64 -1.47 -29.03
CA SER A 344 17.40 -0.62 -27.87
C SER A 344 17.41 -1.44 -26.58
N GLY A 345 18.11 -0.93 -25.56
CA GLY A 345 18.14 -1.46 -24.22
C GLY A 345 17.21 -0.69 -23.28
N ILE A 346 17.72 -0.41 -22.06
CA ILE A 346 16.97 0.36 -21.07
C ILE A 346 16.87 1.84 -21.42
N SER A 347 15.82 2.49 -20.93
CA SER A 347 15.57 3.92 -21.14
C SER A 347 15.25 4.63 -19.84
N ASP A 348 15.74 5.86 -19.68
CA ASP A 348 15.36 6.77 -18.59
C ASP A 348 14.33 7.83 -19.02
N GLY A 349 13.77 7.69 -20.24
CA GLY A 349 12.84 8.63 -20.85
C GLY A 349 13.53 9.74 -21.66
N HIS A 350 14.76 10.13 -21.33
CA HIS A 350 15.56 11.12 -22.07
C HIS A 350 16.58 10.46 -22.99
N TYR A 351 17.23 9.44 -22.51
CA TYR A 351 18.18 8.62 -23.23
C TYR A 351 17.73 7.18 -23.30
N VAL A 352 18.23 6.48 -24.33
CA VAL A 352 18.02 5.05 -24.54
C VAL A 352 19.37 4.40 -24.73
N GLU A 353 19.62 3.28 -24.05
CA GLU A 353 20.77 2.44 -24.28
C GLU A 353 20.70 1.83 -25.66
N VAL A 354 21.85 1.84 -26.37
CA VAL A 354 21.95 1.28 -27.70
C VAL A 354 23.06 0.25 -27.74
N ALA A 355 22.70 -0.96 -28.17
CA ALA A 355 23.63 -2.00 -28.54
C ALA A 355 23.77 -2.05 -30.06
N SER A 356 24.91 -1.63 -30.55
CA SER A 356 25.28 -1.71 -31.99
C SER A 356 26.76 -1.74 -32.12
N SER A 357 27.27 -2.51 -33.13
CA SER A 357 28.69 -2.51 -33.48
C SER A 357 29.10 -1.30 -34.31
N GLU A 358 28.14 -0.59 -34.89
CA GLU A 358 28.37 0.49 -35.86
C GLU A 358 28.27 1.88 -35.23
N VAL A 359 27.59 2.02 -34.09
CA VAL A 359 27.44 3.28 -33.34
C VAL A 359 28.57 3.41 -32.33
N LYS A 360 29.28 4.53 -32.36
CA LYS A 360 30.40 4.81 -31.45
C LYS A 360 30.13 6.07 -30.63
N GLU A 361 30.80 6.14 -29.51
CA GLU A 361 30.82 7.36 -28.70
C GLU A 361 31.37 8.54 -29.52
N GLY A 362 30.68 9.67 -29.51
CA GLY A 362 31.01 10.87 -30.26
C GLY A 362 30.35 10.95 -31.64
N ASP A 363 29.71 9.89 -32.15
CA ASP A 363 28.91 9.96 -33.37
C ASP A 363 27.75 10.95 -33.19
N LEU A 364 27.42 11.72 -34.23
CA LEU A 364 26.33 12.68 -34.21
C LEU A 364 25.06 12.02 -34.74
N VAL A 365 24.05 11.87 -33.86
CA VAL A 365 22.72 11.37 -34.21
C VAL A 365 21.74 12.51 -34.48
N VAL A 366 20.88 12.34 -35.48
CA VAL A 366 19.85 13.33 -35.79
C VAL A 366 18.67 13.19 -34.86
N VAL A 367 18.29 14.29 -34.23
CA VAL A 367 17.14 14.35 -33.31
C VAL A 367 15.93 15.08 -33.90
N GLU A 368 16.17 16.00 -34.84
CA GLU A 368 15.12 16.83 -35.44
C GLU A 368 15.53 17.34 -36.83
N GLU A 369 14.55 17.49 -37.73
CA GLU A 369 14.68 18.10 -39.06
C GLU A 369 14.18 19.55 -38.98
N GLY A 370 15.11 20.50 -39.15
CA GLY A 370 14.78 21.92 -39.19
C GLY A 370 14.71 22.41 -40.65
N ARG A 371 13.63 23.06 -41.02
CA ARG A 371 13.55 23.80 -42.28
C ARG A 371 14.23 25.14 -42.14
N SER A 372 15.28 25.40 -42.92
CA SER A 372 15.87 26.73 -42.99
C SER A 372 14.90 27.69 -43.68
N THR A 373 14.11 28.43 -42.95
CA THR A 373 13.42 29.61 -43.45
C THR A 373 14.46 30.68 -43.76
N LYS A 374 14.87 30.82 -45.00
CA LYS A 374 15.60 32.03 -45.46
C LYS A 374 14.76 33.25 -45.05
N SER A 375 15.24 34.00 -44.05
CA SER A 375 14.74 35.31 -43.73
C SER A 375 14.73 36.16 -45.01
N SER A 376 13.57 36.34 -45.62
CA SER A 376 13.37 37.30 -46.68
C SER A 376 13.54 38.69 -46.06
N THR A 377 14.71 39.28 -46.23
CA THR A 377 14.96 40.68 -45.92
C THR A 377 14.07 41.50 -46.85
N SER A 378 12.88 41.81 -46.41
CA SER A 378 11.98 42.76 -47.05
C SER A 378 12.69 44.11 -47.06
N ARG A 379 13.32 44.46 -48.22
CA ARG A 379 13.75 45.79 -48.56
C ARG A 379 12.50 46.70 -48.53
N GLY A 380 12.36 47.46 -47.45
CA GLY A 380 11.35 48.49 -47.35
C GLY A 380 11.39 49.42 -48.56
N ARG A 381 10.38 49.36 -49.39
CA ARG A 381 10.06 50.41 -50.37
C ARG A 381 9.67 51.66 -49.54
N ARG A 382 10.62 52.60 -49.45
CA ARG A 382 10.29 54.00 -49.10
C ARG A 382 9.42 54.53 -50.22
N PHE A 383 8.21 54.83 -49.98
CA PHE A 383 7.39 55.77 -50.74
C PHE A 383 7.68 57.20 -50.23
N PRO A 384 7.97 58.18 -51.11
CA PRO A 384 7.97 59.54 -50.74
C PRO A 384 6.54 60.09 -50.83
N PHE A 385 6.04 60.61 -49.73
CA PHE A 385 5.26 61.85 -49.57
C PHE A 385 4.79 61.89 -48.10
#